data_c35fc9c6bf10740db614f6b9b7724ff3
#
_entry.id   c35fc9c6bf10740db614f6b9b7724ff3
#
_cell.length_a   1.000
_cell.length_b   1.000
_cell.length_c   1.000
_cell.angle_alpha   90.00
_cell.angle_beta   90.00
_cell.angle_gamma   90.00
#
_symmetry.space_group_name_H-M   'P 1'
#
loop_
_entity.id
_entity.type
_entity.pdbx_description
1 polymer ?
#
loop_
_entity_poly.entity_id
_entity_poly.type
_entity_poly.pdbx_seq_one_letter_code
_entity_poly.pdbx_strand_id
1 'polypeptide(L)'
;MKEDRRRDACATGYSSKPLAVVLLSGGLDSCVAAAAARRDFELALFHGNYGQRTVGRELAAFRELAAFWGVDRLLEADLGFLGRIGGSSLTDTHVPVPTGEVEPPGIPPTYVPFRNSVFLAAAVGWAEVLGARAVFIGANILDNPGYPDCRPEYFAAFNRVIELGTRPETLITIRTPVIHLDKAGIIRLGLELGAPLHLTWSCYQNEDAACGLCSSCRLRLKGFAAVGVPDPIKYQAV
;
A
#
# COMPACT_ATOMS: atom_id res chain seq x y z
N MET A 1 -48.25 27.51 28.87
CA MET A 1 -46.85 27.78 28.47
C MET A 1 -46.15 26.46 28.39
N LYS A 2 -45.97 25.93 27.18
CA LYS A 2 -45.17 24.73 26.89
C LYS A 2 -43.95 25.20 26.09
N GLU A 3 -42.77 25.11 26.71
CA GLU A 3 -41.48 25.40 26.08
C GLU A 3 -41.15 24.33 25.06
N ASP A 4 -41.06 24.76 23.82
CA ASP A 4 -40.61 24.01 22.64
C ASP A 4 -39.08 23.97 22.68
N ARG A 5 -38.50 22.89 23.20
CA ARG A 5 -37.06 22.62 23.10
C ARG A 5 -36.75 22.07 21.71
N ARG A 6 -36.43 22.96 20.80
CA ARG A 6 -35.77 22.59 19.52
C ARG A 6 -34.42 21.95 19.85
N ARG A 7 -34.30 20.67 19.57
CA ARG A 7 -33.01 19.96 19.56
C ARG A 7 -32.27 20.44 18.33
N ASP A 8 -31.23 21.20 18.55
CA ASP A 8 -30.24 21.51 17.51
C ASP A 8 -29.61 20.19 17.05
N ALA A 9 -30.01 19.73 15.87
CA ALA A 9 -29.33 18.64 15.16
C ALA A 9 -27.97 19.16 14.70
N CYS A 10 -26.92 18.75 15.39
CA CYS A 10 -25.55 18.91 14.95
C CYS A 10 -25.44 18.29 13.58
N ALA A 11 -25.36 19.11 12.54
CA ALA A 11 -25.10 18.67 11.17
C ALA A 11 -23.65 18.18 11.07
N THR A 12 -23.42 16.89 11.37
CA THR A 12 -22.20 16.21 10.98
C THR A 12 -22.21 16.14 9.46
N GLY A 13 -21.35 16.96 8.82
CA GLY A 13 -21.20 16.98 7.38
C GLY A 13 -20.82 15.59 6.87
N TYR A 14 -21.79 14.82 6.40
CA TYR A 14 -21.52 13.59 5.67
C TYR A 14 -20.84 13.97 4.37
N SER A 15 -19.58 13.60 4.20
CA SER A 15 -18.91 13.65 2.90
C SER A 15 -19.72 12.81 1.91
N SER A 16 -19.91 13.35 0.71
CA SER A 16 -20.68 12.70 -0.35
C SER A 16 -19.91 11.56 -1.04
N LYS A 17 -18.60 11.40 -0.72
CA LYS A 17 -17.74 10.40 -1.34
C LYS A 17 -17.97 9.00 -0.75
N PRO A 18 -17.99 7.95 -1.59
CA PRO A 18 -18.01 6.58 -1.10
C PRO A 18 -16.72 6.26 -0.33
N LEU A 19 -16.77 5.25 0.53
CA LEU A 19 -15.61 4.78 1.30
C LEU A 19 -14.79 3.77 0.48
N ALA A 20 -13.46 3.85 0.59
CA ALA A 20 -12.53 2.84 0.10
C ALA A 20 -11.57 2.39 1.21
N VAL A 21 -11.23 1.11 1.22
CA VAL A 21 -10.09 0.58 1.98
C VAL A 21 -8.84 0.67 1.11
N VAL A 22 -7.74 1.18 1.66
CA VAL A 22 -6.45 1.24 0.97
C VAL A 22 -5.44 0.39 1.70
N LEU A 23 -4.85 -0.58 1.00
CA LEU A 23 -3.69 -1.33 1.46
C LEU A 23 -2.47 -0.39 1.45
N LEU A 24 -2.13 0.16 2.61
CA LEU A 24 -1.07 1.15 2.78
C LEU A 24 0.11 0.54 3.55
N SER A 25 1.14 0.13 2.83
CA SER A 25 2.34 -0.47 3.42
C SER A 25 3.29 0.56 4.08
N GLY A 26 3.11 1.84 3.83
CA GLY A 26 4.09 2.89 4.13
C GLY A 26 5.09 3.13 2.99
N GLY A 27 5.07 2.30 1.95
CA GLY A 27 5.92 2.44 0.76
C GLY A 27 5.37 3.46 -0.25
N LEU A 28 6.26 3.89 -1.18
CA LEU A 28 5.97 4.91 -2.19
C LEU A 28 4.74 4.57 -3.04
N ASP A 29 4.67 3.36 -3.59
CA ASP A 29 3.61 2.96 -4.52
C ASP A 29 2.23 2.94 -3.83
N SER A 30 2.16 2.44 -2.60
CA SER A 30 0.93 2.43 -1.80
C SER A 30 0.50 3.83 -1.37
N CYS A 31 1.45 4.72 -1.10
CA CYS A 31 1.18 6.13 -0.83
C CYS A 31 0.55 6.82 -2.04
N VAL A 32 1.09 6.60 -3.24
CA VAL A 32 0.52 7.17 -4.48
C VAL A 32 -0.84 6.57 -4.80
N ALA A 33 -1.04 5.27 -4.56
CA ALA A 33 -2.35 4.64 -4.70
C ALA A 33 -3.39 5.24 -3.73
N ALA A 34 -3.00 5.54 -2.49
CA ALA A 34 -3.85 6.21 -1.52
C ALA A 34 -4.18 7.65 -1.95
N ALA A 35 -3.20 8.40 -2.45
CA ALA A 35 -3.41 9.74 -2.98
C ALA A 35 -4.38 9.74 -4.18
N ALA A 36 -4.28 8.74 -5.06
CA ALA A 36 -5.23 8.56 -6.16
C ALA A 36 -6.65 8.24 -5.66
N ALA A 37 -6.78 7.37 -4.65
CA ALA A 37 -8.06 7.01 -4.06
C ALA A 37 -8.78 8.22 -3.44
N ARG A 38 -8.05 9.13 -2.76
CA ARG A 38 -8.60 10.33 -2.10
C ARG A 38 -9.33 11.29 -3.04
N ARG A 39 -9.08 11.24 -4.33
CA ARG A 39 -9.81 12.07 -5.30
C ARG A 39 -11.31 11.79 -5.27
N ASP A 40 -11.69 10.52 -5.17
CA ASP A 40 -13.06 10.07 -5.38
C ASP A 40 -13.67 9.37 -4.15
N PHE A 41 -12.84 9.05 -3.13
CA PHE A 41 -13.25 8.26 -1.97
C PHE A 41 -12.82 8.92 -0.66
N GLU A 42 -13.59 8.66 0.40
CA GLU A 42 -13.07 8.68 1.76
C GLU A 42 -12.23 7.44 2.01
N LEU A 43 -11.24 7.54 2.90
CA LEU A 43 -10.30 6.45 3.12
C LEU A 43 -10.51 5.75 4.46
N ALA A 44 -10.33 4.43 4.44
CA ALA A 44 -9.95 3.60 5.56
C ALA A 44 -8.60 2.94 5.19
N LEU A 45 -7.61 2.99 6.07
CA LEU A 45 -6.25 2.57 5.76
C LEU A 45 -5.93 1.25 6.46
N PHE A 46 -5.49 0.27 5.68
CA PHE A 46 -5.12 -1.07 6.14
C PHE A 46 -3.60 -1.25 6.05
N HIS A 47 -2.96 -1.63 7.15
CA HIS A 47 -1.56 -2.03 7.20
C HIS A 47 -1.44 -3.49 7.63
N GLY A 48 -0.74 -4.31 6.85
CA GLY A 48 -0.44 -5.69 7.18
C GLY A 48 0.99 -5.85 7.66
N ASN A 49 1.17 -6.22 8.92
CA ASN A 49 2.46 -6.61 9.48
C ASN A 49 2.63 -8.12 9.30
N TYR A 50 3.59 -8.53 8.44
CA TYR A 50 3.80 -9.94 8.08
C TYR A 50 5.17 -10.49 8.51
N GLY A 51 5.86 -9.79 9.43
CA GLY A 51 7.19 -10.16 9.91
C GLY A 51 8.31 -9.72 8.96
N GLN A 52 8.10 -8.68 8.15
CA GLN A 52 9.11 -8.08 7.30
C GLN A 52 10.25 -7.44 8.12
N ARG A 53 11.45 -7.35 7.54
CA ARG A 53 12.67 -6.87 8.22
C ARG A 53 12.56 -5.44 8.76
N THR A 54 11.77 -4.59 8.10
CA THR A 54 11.61 -3.15 8.40
C THR A 54 10.22 -2.83 8.96
N VAL A 55 9.68 -3.75 9.77
CA VAL A 55 8.34 -3.64 10.40
C VAL A 55 8.15 -2.30 11.11
N GLY A 56 9.13 -1.89 11.93
CA GLY A 56 9.02 -0.69 12.74
C GLY A 56 8.92 0.57 11.88
N ARG A 57 9.77 0.68 10.87
CA ARG A 57 9.79 1.88 10.00
C ARG A 57 8.62 1.91 9.03
N GLU A 58 8.19 0.77 8.49
CA GLU A 58 7.01 0.71 7.61
C GLU A 58 5.74 1.11 8.37
N LEU A 59 5.57 0.60 9.60
CA LEU A 59 4.45 0.95 10.46
C LEU A 59 4.47 2.44 10.86
N ALA A 60 5.66 3.00 11.16
CA ALA A 60 5.80 4.43 11.41
C ALA A 60 5.38 5.26 10.19
N ALA A 61 5.85 4.89 8.99
CA ALA A 61 5.46 5.56 7.75
C ALA A 61 3.94 5.48 7.50
N PHE A 62 3.32 4.32 7.74
CA PHE A 62 1.87 4.16 7.66
C PHE A 62 1.13 5.16 8.56
N ARG A 63 1.54 5.26 9.83
CA ARG A 63 0.93 6.17 10.81
C ARG A 63 1.17 7.65 10.48
N GLU A 64 2.38 7.99 10.00
CA GLU A 64 2.73 9.33 9.52
C GLU A 64 1.85 9.75 8.33
N LEU A 65 1.63 8.84 7.37
CA LEU A 65 0.76 9.05 6.21
C LEU A 65 -0.71 9.19 6.62
N ALA A 66 -1.19 8.37 7.54
CA ALA A 66 -2.55 8.45 8.08
C ALA A 66 -2.80 9.81 8.76
N ALA A 67 -1.87 10.24 9.61
CA ALA A 67 -1.91 11.54 10.28
C ALA A 67 -1.87 12.71 9.28
N PHE A 68 -1.01 12.66 8.27
CA PHE A 68 -0.92 13.68 7.22
C PHE A 68 -2.24 13.88 6.48
N TRP A 69 -2.97 12.79 6.22
CA TRP A 69 -4.27 12.85 5.55
C TRP A 69 -5.47 13.03 6.49
N GLY A 70 -5.26 13.00 7.81
CA GLY A 70 -6.33 13.10 8.80
C GLY A 70 -7.30 11.92 8.74
N VAL A 71 -6.79 10.71 8.49
CA VAL A 71 -7.59 9.49 8.41
C VAL A 71 -7.53 8.75 9.74
N ASP A 72 -8.69 8.59 10.40
CA ASP A 72 -8.81 7.92 11.70
C ASP A 72 -9.28 6.46 11.60
N ARG A 73 -9.81 6.05 10.43
CA ARG A 73 -10.22 4.65 10.20
C ARG A 73 -8.99 3.83 9.82
N LEU A 74 -8.34 3.23 10.81
CA LEU A 74 -7.09 2.47 10.65
C LEU A 74 -7.30 1.02 11.08
N LEU A 75 -6.72 0.08 10.33
CA LEU A 75 -6.59 -1.32 10.71
C LEU A 75 -5.14 -1.77 10.52
N GLU A 76 -4.47 -2.02 11.64
CA GLU A 76 -3.16 -2.64 11.70
C GLU A 76 -3.34 -4.14 11.96
N ALA A 77 -3.11 -4.97 10.95
CA ALA A 77 -3.33 -6.41 11.04
C ALA A 77 -2.02 -7.17 11.30
N ASP A 78 -2.02 -8.05 12.29
CA ASP A 78 -0.93 -9.00 12.51
C ASP A 78 -1.12 -10.21 11.57
N LEU A 79 -0.27 -10.30 10.56
CA LEU A 79 -0.17 -11.38 9.60
C LEU A 79 1.18 -12.12 9.71
N GLY A 80 1.80 -12.09 10.89
CA GLY A 80 3.13 -12.66 11.18
C GLY A 80 3.28 -14.14 10.87
N PHE A 81 2.17 -14.87 10.67
CA PHE A 81 2.21 -16.25 10.18
C PHE A 81 2.83 -16.37 8.77
N LEU A 82 2.75 -15.33 7.93
CA LEU A 82 3.41 -15.31 6.62
C LEU A 82 4.94 -15.41 6.75
N GLY A 83 5.51 -14.75 7.75
CA GLY A 83 6.93 -14.90 8.06
C GLY A 83 7.31 -16.33 8.50
N ARG A 84 6.41 -17.02 9.23
CA ARG A 84 6.62 -18.42 9.64
C ARG A 84 6.49 -19.41 8.47
N ILE A 85 5.74 -19.09 7.43
CA ILE A 85 5.69 -19.89 6.20
C ILE A 85 7.07 -19.87 5.52
N GLY A 86 7.78 -18.73 5.57
CA GLY A 86 9.13 -18.58 5.02
C GLY A 86 9.16 -18.41 3.51
N GLY A 87 10.33 -18.69 2.91
CA GLY A 87 10.51 -18.67 1.44
C GLY A 87 10.76 -17.27 0.85
N SER A 88 11.03 -16.24 1.67
CA SER A 88 11.32 -14.89 1.19
C SER A 88 12.44 -14.23 1.98
N SER A 89 13.34 -13.54 1.27
CA SER A 89 14.38 -12.71 1.89
C SER A 89 13.82 -11.51 2.69
N LEU A 90 12.56 -11.17 2.52
CA LEU A 90 11.93 -10.11 3.31
C LEU A 90 11.53 -10.55 4.73
N THR A 91 11.33 -11.84 4.94
CA THR A 91 10.88 -12.41 6.21
C THR A 91 11.90 -13.36 6.85
N ASP A 92 12.81 -13.95 6.06
CA ASP A 92 13.87 -14.83 6.52
C ASP A 92 15.22 -14.11 6.48
N THR A 93 15.82 -13.89 7.64
CA THR A 93 17.12 -13.22 7.78
C THR A 93 18.30 -14.04 7.26
N HIS A 94 18.15 -15.36 7.09
CA HIS A 94 19.18 -16.23 6.51
C HIS A 94 19.22 -16.12 4.97
N VAL A 95 18.16 -15.62 4.34
CA VAL A 95 18.13 -15.40 2.89
C VAL A 95 18.55 -13.95 2.61
N PRO A 96 19.68 -13.69 1.92
CA PRO A 96 20.15 -12.34 1.65
C PRO A 96 19.17 -11.56 0.76
N VAL A 97 18.97 -10.27 1.08
CA VAL A 97 18.26 -9.36 0.20
C VAL A 97 19.17 -9.00 -0.97
N PRO A 98 18.73 -9.15 -2.23
CA PRO A 98 19.54 -8.82 -3.39
C PRO A 98 20.00 -7.36 -3.42
N THR A 99 21.30 -7.15 -3.70
CA THR A 99 21.92 -5.83 -3.81
C THR A 99 22.54 -5.55 -5.19
N GLY A 100 22.47 -6.53 -6.10
CA GLY A 100 23.04 -6.44 -7.44
C GLY A 100 22.23 -5.62 -8.44
N GLU A 101 22.84 -5.28 -9.59
CA GLU A 101 22.18 -4.51 -10.67
C GLU A 101 21.23 -5.35 -11.53
N VAL A 102 21.45 -6.64 -11.57
CA VAL A 102 20.68 -7.57 -12.40
C VAL A 102 19.91 -8.51 -11.48
N GLU A 103 18.58 -8.38 -11.49
CA GLU A 103 17.75 -9.41 -10.88
C GLU A 103 17.80 -10.67 -11.76
N PRO A 104 18.00 -11.86 -11.18
CA PRO A 104 17.97 -13.11 -11.95
C PRO A 104 16.58 -13.28 -12.58
N PRO A 105 16.50 -13.89 -13.77
CA PRO A 105 15.20 -14.15 -14.39
C PRO A 105 14.37 -15.09 -13.51
N GLY A 106 13.05 -14.81 -13.42
CA GLY A 106 12.11 -15.61 -12.65
C GLY A 106 11.53 -14.89 -11.45
N ILE A 107 11.12 -15.67 -10.45
CA ILE A 107 10.53 -15.11 -9.21
C ILE A 107 11.67 -14.67 -8.30
N PRO A 108 11.74 -13.37 -7.93
CA PRO A 108 12.82 -12.87 -7.09
C PRO A 108 12.69 -13.38 -5.64
N PRO A 109 13.81 -13.53 -4.90
CA PRO A 109 13.81 -14.02 -3.53
C PRO A 109 13.06 -13.09 -2.54
N THR A 110 12.76 -11.86 -2.94
CA THR A 110 11.93 -10.91 -2.20
C THR A 110 10.42 -11.18 -2.31
N TYR A 111 10.01 -12.08 -3.19
CA TYR A 111 8.61 -12.50 -3.28
C TYR A 111 8.19 -13.26 -2.00
N VAL A 112 7.17 -12.78 -1.34
CA VAL A 112 6.51 -13.51 -0.24
C VAL A 112 5.34 -14.28 -0.82
N PRO A 113 5.37 -15.63 -0.77
CA PRO A 113 4.37 -16.45 -1.46
C PRO A 113 2.93 -16.07 -1.11
N PHE A 114 2.16 -15.71 -2.13
CA PHE A 114 0.71 -15.44 -2.04
C PHE A 114 0.32 -14.30 -1.07
N ARG A 115 1.27 -13.41 -0.72
CA ARG A 115 1.06 -12.35 0.28
C ARG A 115 -0.08 -11.40 -0.09
N ASN A 116 -0.15 -10.95 -1.36
CA ASN A 116 -1.19 -10.03 -1.79
C ASN A 116 -2.60 -10.64 -1.66
N SER A 117 -2.75 -11.96 -1.82
CA SER A 117 -4.03 -12.64 -1.60
C SER A 117 -4.47 -12.57 -0.13
N VAL A 118 -3.55 -12.77 0.81
CA VAL A 118 -3.85 -12.69 2.25
C VAL A 118 -4.24 -11.26 2.63
N PHE A 119 -3.50 -10.27 2.12
CA PHE A 119 -3.79 -8.85 2.36
C PHE A 119 -5.15 -8.46 1.77
N LEU A 120 -5.42 -8.86 0.53
CA LEU A 120 -6.68 -8.57 -0.12
C LEU A 120 -7.86 -9.24 0.59
N ALA A 121 -7.72 -10.50 1.00
CA ALA A 121 -8.77 -11.20 1.74
C ALA A 121 -9.13 -10.48 3.05
N ALA A 122 -8.12 -10.07 3.84
CA ALA A 122 -8.33 -9.33 5.07
C ALA A 122 -8.95 -7.93 4.80
N ALA A 123 -8.44 -7.22 3.80
CA ALA A 123 -8.94 -5.89 3.43
C ALA A 123 -10.37 -5.93 2.88
N VAL A 124 -10.72 -6.95 2.10
CA VAL A 124 -12.09 -7.15 1.58
C VAL A 124 -13.06 -7.45 2.72
N GLY A 125 -12.70 -8.34 3.67
CA GLY A 125 -13.53 -8.60 4.84
C GLY A 125 -13.79 -7.34 5.65
N TRP A 126 -12.77 -6.50 5.86
CA TRP A 126 -12.94 -5.21 6.54
C TRP A 126 -13.76 -4.22 5.70
N ALA A 127 -13.54 -4.16 4.38
CA ALA A 127 -14.30 -3.32 3.47
C ALA A 127 -15.81 -3.67 3.46
N GLU A 128 -16.14 -4.96 3.53
CA GLU A 128 -17.52 -5.43 3.63
C GLU A 128 -18.19 -4.95 4.93
N VAL A 129 -17.49 -5.05 6.07
CA VAL A 129 -17.99 -4.56 7.37
C VAL A 129 -18.22 -3.05 7.35
N LEU A 130 -17.32 -2.30 6.70
CA LEU A 130 -17.42 -0.84 6.58
C LEU A 130 -18.43 -0.35 5.54
N GLY A 131 -18.94 -1.22 4.67
CA GLY A 131 -19.74 -0.83 3.50
C GLY A 131 -18.93 -0.07 2.46
N ALA A 132 -17.62 -0.31 2.37
CA ALA A 132 -16.76 0.32 1.39
C ALA A 132 -17.06 -0.18 -0.03
N ARG A 133 -16.75 0.64 -1.04
CA ARG A 133 -17.03 0.34 -2.46
C ARG A 133 -15.79 -0.11 -3.22
N ALA A 134 -14.61 0.09 -2.68
CA ALA A 134 -13.36 -0.28 -3.34
C ALA A 134 -12.29 -0.69 -2.33
N VAL A 135 -11.37 -1.53 -2.79
CA VAL A 135 -10.09 -1.82 -2.13
C VAL A 135 -8.98 -1.38 -3.07
N PHE A 136 -8.12 -0.45 -2.63
CA PHE A 136 -6.98 0.03 -3.39
C PHE A 136 -5.70 -0.67 -2.96
N ILE A 137 -4.87 -1.02 -3.95
CA ILE A 137 -3.53 -1.59 -3.73
C ILE A 137 -2.52 -0.95 -4.68
N GLY A 138 -1.34 -0.62 -4.17
CA GLY A 138 -0.21 -0.05 -4.91
C GLY A 138 0.62 -1.10 -5.66
N ALA A 139 -0.02 -2.14 -6.23
CA ALA A 139 0.68 -3.15 -7.01
C ALA A 139 1.14 -2.59 -8.36
N ASN A 140 2.32 -3.04 -8.80
CA ASN A 140 2.97 -2.59 -10.02
C ASN A 140 3.64 -3.80 -10.71
N ILE A 141 3.36 -4.01 -12.00
CA ILE A 141 3.90 -5.12 -12.76
C ILE A 141 5.26 -4.79 -13.40
N LEU A 142 5.53 -3.52 -13.71
CA LEU A 142 6.76 -3.13 -14.41
C LEU A 142 8.00 -3.19 -13.51
N ASP A 143 7.85 -2.85 -12.24
CA ASP A 143 8.92 -2.93 -11.25
C ASP A 143 9.03 -4.32 -10.60
N ASN A 144 7.98 -5.13 -10.70
CA ASN A 144 7.87 -6.46 -10.10
C ASN A 144 7.42 -7.51 -11.11
N PRO A 145 8.10 -7.68 -12.25
CA PRO A 145 7.63 -8.56 -13.33
C PRO A 145 7.60 -10.04 -12.93
N GLY A 146 8.38 -10.42 -11.91
CA GLY A 146 8.43 -11.79 -11.38
C GLY A 146 7.35 -12.11 -10.34
N TYR A 147 6.54 -11.16 -9.89
CA TYR A 147 5.52 -11.42 -8.86
C TYR A 147 4.19 -11.88 -9.48
N PRO A 148 3.79 -13.15 -9.27
CA PRO A 148 2.55 -13.68 -9.87
C PRO A 148 1.30 -12.92 -9.42
N ASP A 149 1.30 -12.45 -8.17
CA ASP A 149 0.19 -11.74 -7.52
C ASP A 149 0.22 -10.20 -7.70
N CYS A 150 1.00 -9.72 -8.70
CA CYS A 150 0.99 -8.33 -9.15
C CYS A 150 0.47 -8.17 -10.60
N ARG A 151 -0.04 -9.23 -11.22
CA ARG A 151 -0.52 -9.20 -12.62
C ARG A 151 -1.96 -8.67 -12.71
N PRO A 152 -2.32 -7.96 -13.78
CA PRO A 152 -3.69 -7.48 -13.99
C PRO A 152 -4.74 -8.62 -13.96
N GLU A 153 -4.41 -9.78 -14.57
CA GLU A 153 -5.28 -10.95 -14.62
C GLU A 153 -5.54 -11.53 -13.23
N TYR A 154 -4.54 -11.45 -12.33
CA TYR A 154 -4.70 -11.87 -10.94
C TYR A 154 -5.76 -11.01 -10.22
N PHE A 155 -5.72 -9.68 -10.37
CA PHE A 155 -6.70 -8.79 -9.75
C PHE A 155 -8.10 -8.95 -10.38
N ALA A 156 -8.17 -9.21 -11.69
CA ALA A 156 -9.43 -9.53 -12.36
C ALA A 156 -10.06 -10.82 -11.79
N ALA A 157 -9.27 -11.87 -11.60
CA ALA A 157 -9.70 -13.11 -10.96
C ALA A 157 -10.12 -12.91 -9.51
N PHE A 158 -9.36 -12.08 -8.75
CA PHE A 158 -9.69 -11.80 -7.36
C PHE A 158 -11.00 -10.99 -7.22
N ASN A 159 -11.31 -10.08 -8.14
CA ASN A 159 -12.61 -9.41 -8.20
C ASN A 159 -13.76 -10.43 -8.38
N ARG A 160 -13.54 -11.51 -9.14
CA ARG A 160 -14.52 -12.59 -9.24
C ARG A 160 -14.67 -13.36 -7.94
N VAL A 161 -13.59 -13.57 -7.18
CA VAL A 161 -13.64 -14.17 -5.83
C VAL A 161 -14.48 -13.30 -4.89
N ILE A 162 -14.29 -11.97 -4.93
CA ILE A 162 -15.08 -11.02 -4.12
C ILE A 162 -16.57 -11.15 -4.45
N GLU A 163 -16.92 -11.11 -5.74
CA GLU A 163 -18.30 -11.20 -6.20
C GLU A 163 -18.99 -12.48 -5.72
N LEU A 164 -18.28 -13.59 -5.72
CA LEU A 164 -18.80 -14.90 -5.31
C LEU A 164 -18.76 -15.16 -3.81
N GLY A 165 -17.83 -14.52 -3.10
CA GLY A 165 -17.50 -14.83 -1.72
C GLY A 165 -17.97 -13.80 -0.69
N THR A 166 -18.62 -12.71 -1.12
CA THR A 166 -19.19 -11.68 -0.23
C THR A 166 -20.71 -11.72 -0.28
N ARG A 167 -21.37 -10.93 0.58
CA ARG A 167 -22.85 -10.84 0.61
C ARG A 167 -23.39 -10.32 -0.73
N PRO A 168 -24.60 -10.71 -1.14
CA PRO A 168 -25.17 -10.33 -2.44
C PRO A 168 -25.24 -8.81 -2.68
N GLU A 169 -25.41 -8.01 -1.62
CA GLU A 169 -25.48 -6.55 -1.68
C GLU A 169 -24.11 -5.87 -1.69
N THR A 170 -23.02 -6.62 -1.49
CA THR A 170 -21.66 -6.11 -1.45
C THR A 170 -21.18 -5.72 -2.86
N LEU A 171 -20.72 -4.49 -3.02
CA LEU A 171 -20.24 -3.95 -4.30
C LEU A 171 -18.81 -3.45 -4.16
N ILE A 172 -17.89 -4.35 -3.81
CA ILE A 172 -16.47 -4.05 -3.65
C ILE A 172 -15.72 -4.41 -4.94
N THR A 173 -14.83 -3.50 -5.39
CA THR A 173 -13.90 -3.76 -6.50
C THR A 173 -12.48 -3.42 -6.10
N ILE A 174 -11.50 -4.24 -6.53
CA ILE A 174 -10.09 -3.93 -6.39
C ILE A 174 -9.70 -2.89 -7.43
N ARG A 175 -8.96 -1.87 -7.00
CA ARG A 175 -8.42 -0.80 -7.84
C ARG A 175 -6.90 -0.79 -7.73
N THR A 176 -6.24 -0.77 -8.87
CA THR A 176 -4.78 -0.84 -9.00
C THR A 176 -4.25 0.36 -9.81
N PRO A 177 -4.31 1.60 -9.28
CA PRO A 177 -4.10 2.82 -10.06
C PRO A 177 -2.71 2.97 -10.66
N VAL A 178 -1.72 2.24 -10.14
CA VAL A 178 -0.31 2.32 -10.57
C VAL A 178 0.18 1.06 -11.29
N ILE A 179 -0.71 0.12 -11.64
CA ILE A 179 -0.35 -1.22 -12.12
C ILE A 179 0.52 -1.21 -13.38
N HIS A 180 0.32 -0.26 -14.28
CA HIS A 180 1.03 -0.12 -15.56
C HIS A 180 2.04 1.03 -15.57
N LEU A 181 2.35 1.63 -14.42
CA LEU A 181 3.32 2.72 -14.33
C LEU A 181 4.69 2.17 -13.93
N ASP A 182 5.75 2.68 -14.54
CA ASP A 182 7.10 2.51 -14.02
C ASP A 182 7.34 3.43 -12.80
N LYS A 183 8.46 3.26 -12.11
CA LYS A 183 8.75 4.05 -10.90
C LYS A 183 8.74 5.55 -11.17
N ALA A 184 9.20 6.01 -12.32
CA ALA A 184 9.15 7.41 -12.71
C ALA A 184 7.70 7.89 -12.92
N GLY A 185 6.85 7.08 -13.56
CA GLY A 185 5.42 7.36 -13.72
C GLY A 185 4.68 7.45 -12.39
N ILE A 186 4.98 6.53 -11.46
CA ILE A 186 4.41 6.55 -10.10
C ILE A 186 4.82 7.83 -9.36
N ILE A 187 6.09 8.24 -9.44
CA ILE A 187 6.59 9.46 -8.80
C ILE A 187 5.92 10.69 -9.41
N ARG A 188 5.82 10.79 -10.75
CA ARG A 188 5.13 11.91 -11.42
C ARG A 188 3.67 12.02 -10.96
N LEU A 189 2.95 10.90 -10.95
CA LEU A 189 1.58 10.86 -10.46
C LEU A 189 1.50 11.27 -8.98
N GLY A 190 2.43 10.81 -8.15
CA GLY A 190 2.50 11.21 -6.74
C GLY A 190 2.72 12.71 -6.56
N LEU A 191 3.61 13.31 -7.33
CA LEU A 191 3.85 14.76 -7.32
C LEU A 191 2.63 15.54 -7.79
N GLU A 192 1.97 15.11 -8.86
CA GLU A 192 0.73 15.71 -9.38
C GLU A 192 -0.40 15.67 -8.34
N LEU A 193 -0.52 14.57 -7.60
CA LEU A 193 -1.54 14.38 -6.57
C LEU A 193 -1.17 15.00 -5.21
N GLY A 194 -0.01 15.60 -5.07
CA GLY A 194 0.48 16.12 -3.79
C GLY A 194 0.69 15.03 -2.73
N ALA A 195 1.05 13.82 -3.16
CA ALA A 195 1.35 12.72 -2.24
C ALA A 195 2.58 13.04 -1.38
N PRO A 196 2.55 12.77 -0.07
CA PRO A 196 3.66 13.08 0.83
C PRO A 196 4.80 12.05 0.70
N LEU A 197 5.50 12.06 -0.45
CA LEU A 197 6.55 11.10 -0.78
C LEU A 197 7.71 11.10 0.23
N HIS A 198 7.91 12.19 0.96
CA HIS A 198 8.91 12.30 2.02
C HIS A 198 8.59 11.49 3.30
N LEU A 199 7.35 11.08 3.50
CA LEU A 199 6.93 10.23 4.61
C LEU A 199 7.02 8.73 4.27
N THR A 200 7.30 8.37 3.01
CA THR A 200 7.30 6.99 2.55
C THR A 200 8.62 6.28 2.84
N TRP A 201 8.55 4.96 3.04
CA TRP A 201 9.73 4.12 3.24
C TRP A 201 9.77 2.95 2.25
N SER A 202 10.93 2.71 1.65
CA SER A 202 11.09 1.66 0.64
C SER A 202 12.26 0.72 0.91
N CYS A 203 13.18 1.06 1.81
CA CYS A 203 14.34 0.22 2.09
C CYS A 203 13.92 -1.11 2.74
N TYR A 204 14.49 -2.22 2.24
CA TYR A 204 14.23 -3.56 2.77
C TYR A 204 15.16 -3.97 3.92
N GLN A 205 16.17 -3.16 4.23
CA GLN A 205 17.25 -3.55 5.15
C GLN A 205 17.35 -2.65 6.39
N ASN A 206 17.16 -1.37 6.24
CA ASN A 206 17.42 -0.39 7.29
C ASN A 206 16.16 0.39 7.67
N GLU A 207 16.12 0.93 8.88
CA GLU A 207 14.99 1.70 9.41
C GLU A 207 15.29 3.19 9.64
N ASP A 208 16.56 3.58 9.88
CA ASP A 208 16.93 4.98 10.16
C ASP A 208 17.29 5.79 8.90
N ALA A 209 18.13 5.22 8.04
CA ALA A 209 18.51 5.78 6.75
C ALA A 209 18.52 4.66 5.71
N ALA A 210 17.91 4.92 4.56
CA ALA A 210 17.80 3.93 3.49
C ALA A 210 19.19 3.50 2.99
N CYS A 211 19.39 2.21 2.72
CA CYS A 211 20.71 1.69 2.37
C CYS A 211 21.23 2.15 0.99
N GLY A 212 20.34 2.59 0.08
CA GLY A 212 20.71 2.96 -1.29
C GLY A 212 21.04 1.77 -2.22
N LEU A 213 21.20 0.56 -1.69
CA LEU A 213 21.79 -0.59 -2.39
C LEU A 213 20.80 -1.71 -2.70
N CYS A 214 19.76 -1.93 -1.88
CA CYS A 214 18.75 -2.96 -2.17
C CYS A 214 17.94 -2.60 -3.41
N SER A 215 17.32 -3.60 -4.05
CA SER A 215 16.56 -3.41 -5.30
C SER A 215 15.52 -2.31 -5.20
N SER A 216 14.78 -2.25 -4.09
CA SER A 216 13.78 -1.21 -3.87
C SER A 216 14.36 0.21 -3.75
N CYS A 217 15.48 0.39 -3.03
CA CYS A 217 16.19 1.69 -2.98
C CYS A 217 16.66 2.13 -4.37
N ARG A 218 17.23 1.21 -5.14
CA ARG A 218 17.76 1.48 -6.49
C ARG A 218 16.66 1.86 -7.47
N LEU A 219 15.54 1.12 -7.47
CA LEU A 219 14.37 1.46 -8.28
C LEU A 219 13.84 2.85 -7.90
N ARG A 220 13.75 3.15 -6.62
CA ARG A 220 13.31 4.44 -6.13
C ARG A 220 14.23 5.58 -6.57
N LEU A 221 15.54 5.46 -6.35
CA LEU A 221 16.54 6.45 -6.77
C LEU A 221 16.53 6.66 -8.29
N LYS A 222 16.47 5.57 -9.08
CA LYS A 222 16.36 5.63 -10.54
C LYS A 222 15.08 6.36 -10.97
N GLY A 223 13.97 6.11 -10.30
CA GLY A 223 12.70 6.76 -10.58
C GLY A 223 12.76 8.28 -10.32
N PHE A 224 13.28 8.71 -9.18
CA PHE A 224 13.46 10.14 -8.86
C PHE A 224 14.43 10.83 -9.83
N ALA A 225 15.55 10.20 -10.16
CA ALA A 225 16.50 10.71 -11.14
C ALA A 225 15.86 10.87 -12.53
N ALA A 226 15.06 9.91 -12.99
CA ALA A 226 14.36 9.99 -14.27
C ALA A 226 13.27 11.08 -14.33
N VAL A 227 12.75 11.50 -13.17
CA VAL A 227 11.81 12.63 -13.06
C VAL A 227 12.55 13.96 -12.95
N GLY A 228 13.84 13.95 -12.59
CA GLY A 228 14.66 15.15 -12.43
C GLY A 228 14.44 15.87 -11.09
N VAL A 229 13.97 15.16 -10.06
CA VAL A 229 13.80 15.71 -8.70
C VAL A 229 14.58 14.86 -7.69
N PRO A 230 15.11 15.47 -6.60
CA PRO A 230 15.78 14.71 -5.56
C PRO A 230 14.80 13.84 -4.79
N ASP A 231 15.24 12.64 -4.39
CA ASP A 231 14.47 11.81 -3.47
C ASP A 231 14.45 12.47 -2.08
N PRO A 232 13.29 12.70 -1.49
CA PRO A 232 13.18 13.44 -0.24
C PRO A 232 13.53 12.62 1.02
N ILE A 233 13.80 11.31 0.92
CA ILE A 233 14.18 10.51 2.10
C ILE A 233 15.69 10.50 2.33
N LYS A 234 16.09 10.19 3.57
CA LYS A 234 17.50 10.10 3.95
C LYS A 234 18.12 8.77 3.53
N TYR A 235 19.28 8.81 2.92
CA TYR A 235 20.12 7.66 2.60
C TYR A 235 21.38 7.62 3.49
N GLN A 236 21.93 6.41 3.69
CA GLN A 236 23.25 6.27 4.29
C GLN A 236 24.30 6.92 3.38
N ALA A 237 25.32 7.55 3.99
CA ALA A 237 26.49 7.98 3.23
C ALA A 237 27.21 6.73 2.68
N VAL A 238 27.41 6.70 1.38
CA VAL A 238 28.19 5.65 0.69
C VAL A 238 29.63 6.05 0.67
#